data_a8df9cf4c1f7aecc8e1576c293ef2ec3
#
_entry.id   a8df9cf4c1f7aecc8e1576c293ef2ec3
#
_cell.length_a   1.000
_cell.length_b   1.000
_cell.length_c   1.000
_cell.angle_alpha   90.00
_cell.angle_beta   90.00
_cell.angle_gamma   90.00
#
_symmetry.space_group_name_H-M   'P 1'
#
loop_
_entity.id
_entity.type
_entity.pdbx_description
1 polymer ?
#
loop_
_entity_poly.entity_id
_entity_poly.type
_entity_poly.pdbx_seq_one_letter_code
_entity_poly.pdbx_strand_id
1 'polypeptide(L)'
;VSGSGKSTLVRDIFYRAMVREIYKEGDAPGSFRHISGDIKRVNDIVFVDQNPIGKSTRSNPATYLKAYDEIRALMASQQAARQLDLTPSSFSFNTEGGRCEACKGEGRITIEMQFLADVTIECEECHGQRFKRDVLSVLYNGKNINDILDLTVDEAIDFFGASNGPAERRIIDRLLPLQQVGLGYIKLGQSSSTLSGGENQRVKLAYYLAPVSYTHLR
;
A
#
# COMPACT_ATOMS: atom_id res chain seq x y z
N VAL A 1 29.20 -2.86 -3.62
CA VAL A 1 29.63 -4.24 -3.47
C VAL A 1 28.82 -4.89 -2.35
N SER A 2 28.24 -6.08 -2.59
CA SER A 2 27.55 -6.86 -1.56
C SER A 2 28.58 -7.31 -0.50
N GLY A 3 28.18 -7.34 0.79
CA GLY A 3 29.09 -7.76 1.86
C GLY A 3 30.04 -6.69 2.42
N SER A 4 29.99 -5.45 1.92
CA SER A 4 30.89 -4.37 2.38
C SER A 4 30.52 -3.75 3.74
N GLY A 5 29.61 -4.33 4.51
CA GLY A 5 29.20 -3.83 5.83
C GLY A 5 28.26 -2.62 5.84
N LYS A 6 27.75 -2.16 4.68
CA LYS A 6 26.84 -1.00 4.62
C LYS A 6 25.60 -1.15 5.48
N SER A 7 24.93 -2.30 5.38
CA SER A 7 23.72 -2.58 6.16
C SER A 7 24.02 -2.66 7.66
N THR A 8 25.15 -3.24 8.04
CA THR A 8 25.62 -3.29 9.43
C THR A 8 25.86 -1.87 9.97
N LEU A 9 26.58 -1.04 9.19
CA LEU A 9 26.85 0.34 9.58
C LEU A 9 25.55 1.14 9.76
N VAL A 10 24.62 1.03 8.80
CA VAL A 10 23.38 1.83 8.83
C VAL A 10 22.39 1.29 9.87
N ARG A 11 22.12 -0.03 9.88
CA ARG A 11 21.10 -0.63 10.75
C ARG A 11 21.61 -0.89 12.16
N ASP A 12 22.76 -1.59 12.28
CA ASP A 12 23.18 -2.16 13.56
C ASP A 12 24.01 -1.18 14.39
N ILE A 13 24.58 -0.14 13.74
CA ILE A 13 25.35 0.90 14.43
C ILE A 13 24.57 2.23 14.44
N PHE A 14 24.43 2.88 13.29
CA PHE A 14 23.90 4.23 13.21
C PHE A 14 22.43 4.32 13.68
N TYR A 15 21.54 3.52 13.12
CA TYR A 15 20.11 3.55 13.47
C TYR A 15 19.88 3.24 14.95
N ARG A 16 20.50 2.16 15.48
CA ARG A 16 20.36 1.81 16.90
C ARG A 16 20.93 2.87 17.83
N ALA A 17 22.05 3.47 17.47
CA ALA A 17 22.65 4.55 18.27
C ALA A 17 21.75 5.79 18.28
N MET A 18 21.16 6.16 17.13
CA MET A 18 20.23 7.28 17.04
C MET A 18 18.91 7.01 17.78
N VAL A 19 18.36 5.78 17.70
CA VAL A 19 17.17 5.38 18.48
C VAL A 19 17.42 5.60 19.98
N ARG A 20 18.56 5.14 20.48
CA ARG A 20 18.92 5.34 21.91
C ARG A 20 19.13 6.81 22.26
N GLU A 21 19.67 7.61 21.35
CA GLU A 21 19.86 9.03 21.61
C GLU A 21 18.53 9.79 21.65
N ILE A 22 17.59 9.46 20.76
CA ILE A 22 16.29 10.14 20.65
C ILE A 22 15.32 9.63 21.72
N TYR A 23 15.12 8.30 21.83
CA TYR A 23 14.09 7.73 22.68
C TYR A 23 14.58 7.27 24.05
N LYS A 24 15.89 7.28 24.28
CA LYS A 24 16.57 6.82 25.50
C LYS A 24 16.36 5.32 25.81
N GLU A 25 15.91 4.56 24.83
CA GLU A 25 15.65 3.12 24.90
C GLU A 25 16.03 2.45 23.57
N GLY A 26 15.96 1.11 23.51
CA GLY A 26 16.25 0.32 22.30
C GLY A 26 17.50 -0.55 22.43
N ASP A 27 17.73 -1.36 21.39
CA ASP A 27 18.84 -2.31 21.32
C ASP A 27 20.19 -1.61 21.40
N ALA A 28 21.19 -2.29 21.97
CA ALA A 28 22.56 -1.82 21.98
C ALA A 28 23.11 -1.71 20.55
N PRO A 29 23.70 -0.57 20.17
CA PRO A 29 24.39 -0.44 18.88
C PRO A 29 25.69 -1.24 18.87
N GLY A 30 26.17 -1.55 17.68
CA GLY A 30 27.52 -2.06 17.49
C GLY A 30 28.58 -1.03 17.89
N SER A 31 29.85 -1.45 17.97
CA SER A 31 30.95 -0.59 18.41
C SER A 31 31.14 0.61 17.48
N PHE A 32 31.17 1.80 18.05
CA PHE A 32 31.51 3.05 17.37
C PHE A 32 32.16 4.02 18.37
N ARG A 33 32.83 5.06 17.92
CA ARG A 33 33.49 6.03 18.80
C ARG A 33 32.47 7.03 19.37
N HIS A 34 31.86 7.81 18.50
CA HIS A 34 30.82 8.78 18.87
C HIS A 34 30.00 9.19 17.63
N ILE A 35 28.81 9.71 17.86
CA ILE A 35 28.01 10.40 16.84
C ILE A 35 28.11 11.90 17.12
N SER A 36 28.35 12.69 16.09
CA SER A 36 28.46 14.14 16.16
C SER A 36 27.55 14.79 15.11
N GLY A 37 27.19 16.05 15.34
CA GLY A 37 26.31 16.85 14.49
C GLY A 37 25.09 17.38 15.25
N ASP A 38 24.11 17.88 14.53
CA ASP A 38 22.88 18.49 15.08
C ASP A 38 21.85 17.45 15.55
N ILE A 39 22.27 16.43 16.30
CA ILE A 39 21.43 15.32 16.74
C ILE A 39 20.20 15.81 17.50
N LYS A 40 20.34 16.87 18.31
CA LYS A 40 19.24 17.44 19.09
C LYS A 40 18.08 18.01 18.24
N ARG A 41 18.32 18.23 16.95
CA ARG A 41 17.29 18.68 15.99
C ARG A 41 16.53 17.53 15.34
N VAL A 42 16.96 16.29 15.55
CA VAL A 42 16.30 15.10 15.06
C VAL A 42 15.31 14.63 16.10
N ASN A 43 14.01 14.71 15.78
CA ASN A 43 12.92 14.34 16.69
C ASN A 43 12.49 12.89 16.53
N ASP A 44 12.73 12.28 15.37
CA ASP A 44 12.30 10.93 15.05
C ASP A 44 13.26 10.28 14.04
N ILE A 45 13.33 8.96 14.05
CA ILE A 45 14.11 8.18 13.11
C ILE A 45 13.39 6.89 12.75
N VAL A 46 13.29 6.60 11.48
CA VAL A 46 12.64 5.40 10.95
C VAL A 46 13.62 4.61 10.08
N PHE A 47 13.62 3.30 10.25
CA PHE A 47 14.36 2.38 9.41
C PHE A 47 13.44 1.76 8.38
N VAL A 48 13.67 2.08 7.10
CA VAL A 48 12.89 1.53 5.98
C VAL A 48 13.68 0.41 5.33
N ASP A 49 13.20 -0.82 5.48
CA ASP A 49 13.79 -2.02 4.90
C ASP A 49 13.18 -2.39 3.54
N GLN A 50 13.77 -3.40 2.87
CA GLN A 50 13.34 -3.91 1.56
C GLN A 50 12.32 -5.07 1.65
N ASN A 51 11.84 -5.42 2.85
CA ASN A 51 10.84 -6.46 3.00
C ASN A 51 9.51 -6.00 2.36
N PRO A 52 8.67 -6.93 1.89
CA PRO A 52 7.34 -6.60 1.37
C PRO A 52 6.51 -5.77 2.38
N ILE A 53 5.66 -4.88 1.88
CA ILE A 53 4.76 -4.04 2.70
C ILE A 53 3.65 -4.84 3.39
N GLY A 54 3.56 -6.13 3.14
CA GLY A 54 2.63 -7.05 3.80
C GLY A 54 2.95 -8.49 3.43
N LYS A 55 2.44 -9.42 4.24
CA LYS A 55 2.66 -10.87 4.05
C LYS A 55 1.62 -11.52 3.12
N SER A 56 0.51 -10.85 2.87
CA SER A 56 -0.59 -11.35 2.05
C SER A 56 -0.42 -10.94 0.60
N THR A 57 -0.79 -11.82 -0.33
CA THR A 57 -0.92 -11.52 -1.77
C THR A 57 -1.86 -10.34 -2.06
N ARG A 58 -2.76 -10.02 -1.12
CA ARG A 58 -3.72 -8.91 -1.17
C ARG A 58 -3.14 -7.57 -0.68
N SER A 59 -1.94 -7.57 -0.11
CA SER A 59 -1.27 -6.32 0.27
C SER A 59 -0.88 -5.55 -0.99
N ASN A 60 -1.25 -4.27 -1.05
CA ASN A 60 -0.97 -3.40 -2.19
C ASN A 60 -0.68 -1.96 -1.74
N PRO A 61 -0.08 -1.13 -2.61
CA PRO A 61 0.28 0.24 -2.27
C PRO A 61 -0.89 1.11 -1.83
N ALA A 62 -2.05 1.03 -2.51
CA ALA A 62 -3.22 1.84 -2.19
C ALA A 62 -3.77 1.55 -0.78
N THR A 63 -3.78 0.28 -0.37
CA THR A 63 -4.19 -0.11 0.99
C THR A 63 -3.15 0.33 2.02
N TYR A 64 -1.87 0.20 1.72
CA TYR A 64 -0.80 0.56 2.65
C TYR A 64 -0.80 2.06 2.98
N LEU A 65 -1.05 2.92 1.99
CA LEU A 65 -1.15 4.37 2.18
C LEU A 65 -2.54 4.85 2.63
N LYS A 66 -3.48 3.96 2.90
CA LYS A 66 -4.87 4.30 3.27
C LYS A 66 -5.68 5.02 2.16
N ALA A 67 -5.17 5.09 0.94
CA ALA A 67 -5.92 5.65 -0.19
C ALA A 67 -7.14 4.79 -0.55
N TYR A 68 -7.01 3.47 -0.38
CA TYR A 68 -8.09 2.54 -0.68
C TYR A 68 -9.31 2.72 0.23
N ASP A 69 -9.14 3.15 1.47
CA ASP A 69 -10.25 3.42 2.39
C ASP A 69 -11.12 4.58 1.88
N GLU A 70 -10.50 5.65 1.37
CA GLU A 70 -11.18 6.79 0.76
C GLU A 70 -11.88 6.39 -0.56
N ILE A 71 -11.21 5.58 -1.39
CA ILE A 71 -11.80 5.06 -2.65
C ILE A 71 -13.04 4.22 -2.35
N ARG A 72 -13.01 3.33 -1.36
CA ARG A 72 -14.17 2.52 -0.96
C ARG A 72 -15.33 3.38 -0.47
N ALA A 73 -15.03 4.41 0.32
CA ALA A 73 -16.04 5.36 0.80
C ALA A 73 -16.68 6.13 -0.37
N LEU A 74 -15.88 6.56 -1.36
CA LEU A 74 -16.35 7.23 -2.56
C LEU A 74 -17.25 6.30 -3.42
N MET A 75 -16.88 5.05 -3.62
CA MET A 75 -17.68 4.07 -4.36
C MET A 75 -19.02 3.79 -3.64
N ALA A 76 -19.02 3.62 -2.34
CA ALA A 76 -20.23 3.40 -1.55
C ALA A 76 -21.16 4.64 -1.52
N SER A 77 -20.65 5.82 -1.78
CA SER A 77 -21.46 7.05 -1.87
C SER A 77 -22.24 7.18 -3.19
N GLN A 78 -21.95 6.35 -4.19
CA GLN A 78 -22.64 6.38 -5.48
C GLN A 78 -24.11 5.96 -5.35
N GLN A 79 -24.98 6.53 -6.20
CA GLN A 79 -26.42 6.23 -6.17
C GLN A 79 -26.69 4.72 -6.36
N ALA A 80 -26.01 4.09 -7.31
CA ALA A 80 -26.13 2.65 -7.56
C ALA A 80 -25.73 1.80 -6.34
N ALA A 81 -24.67 2.20 -5.60
CA ALA A 81 -24.27 1.51 -4.38
C ALA A 81 -25.33 1.59 -3.30
N ARG A 82 -25.97 2.76 -3.13
CA ARG A 82 -27.06 2.96 -2.16
C ARG A 82 -28.30 2.14 -2.51
N GLN A 83 -28.64 2.01 -3.80
CA GLN A 83 -29.77 1.20 -4.27
C GLN A 83 -29.57 -0.30 -4.03
N LEU A 84 -28.30 -0.75 -3.98
CA LEU A 84 -27.91 -2.13 -3.73
C LEU A 84 -27.50 -2.38 -2.27
N ASP A 85 -27.74 -1.41 -1.37
CA ASP A 85 -27.34 -1.44 0.05
C ASP A 85 -25.85 -1.80 0.26
N LEU A 86 -25.00 -1.39 -0.69
CA LEU A 86 -23.56 -1.63 -0.60
C LEU A 86 -22.89 -0.59 0.30
N THR A 87 -22.10 -1.08 1.23
CA THR A 87 -21.31 -0.28 2.17
C THR A 87 -19.84 -0.19 1.74
N PRO A 88 -19.00 0.66 2.35
CA PRO A 88 -17.57 0.68 2.06
C PRO A 88 -16.88 -0.69 2.24
N SER A 89 -17.40 -1.56 3.12
CA SER A 89 -16.88 -2.93 3.29
C SER A 89 -17.18 -3.83 2.10
N SER A 90 -18.25 -3.59 1.37
CA SER A 90 -18.61 -4.34 0.15
C SER A 90 -17.57 -4.14 -0.97
N PHE A 91 -16.88 -3.00 -0.98
CA PHE A 91 -15.80 -2.69 -1.92
C PHE A 91 -14.42 -3.14 -1.41
N SER A 92 -14.36 -4.03 -0.40
CA SER A 92 -13.12 -4.61 0.10
C SER A 92 -12.93 -6.03 -0.42
N PHE A 93 -11.79 -6.29 -1.06
CA PHE A 93 -11.42 -7.66 -1.44
C PHE A 93 -10.89 -8.49 -0.26
N ASN A 94 -10.74 -7.90 0.93
CA ASN A 94 -10.28 -8.58 2.14
C ASN A 94 -11.42 -9.10 3.03
N THR A 95 -12.61 -8.50 2.92
CA THR A 95 -13.78 -8.83 3.75
C THR A 95 -14.83 -9.57 2.94
N GLU A 96 -15.60 -10.42 3.59
CA GLU A 96 -16.75 -11.10 2.99
C GLU A 96 -17.87 -10.10 2.64
N GLY A 97 -18.74 -10.51 1.73
CA GLY A 97 -19.87 -9.71 1.29
C GLY A 97 -19.75 -9.26 -0.17
N GLY A 98 -18.75 -8.45 -0.52
CA GLY A 98 -18.61 -7.94 -1.89
C GLY A 98 -17.51 -8.60 -2.72
N ARG A 99 -16.55 -9.28 -2.10
CA ARG A 99 -15.50 -10.01 -2.82
C ARG A 99 -16.04 -11.26 -3.52
N CYS A 100 -15.37 -11.71 -4.58
CA CYS A 100 -15.58 -13.03 -5.15
C CYS A 100 -15.23 -14.11 -4.12
N GLU A 101 -16.15 -15.03 -3.84
CA GLU A 101 -15.92 -16.04 -2.81
C GLU A 101 -15.07 -17.21 -3.33
N ALA A 102 -15.09 -17.51 -4.63
CA ALA A 102 -14.27 -18.57 -5.22
C ALA A 102 -12.77 -18.30 -5.04
N CYS A 103 -12.32 -17.09 -5.36
CA CYS A 103 -10.91 -16.69 -5.18
C CYS A 103 -10.67 -15.88 -3.89
N LYS A 104 -11.67 -15.69 -3.06
CA LYS A 104 -11.60 -14.90 -1.82
C LYS A 104 -11.03 -13.49 -2.02
N GLY A 105 -11.29 -12.88 -3.18
CA GLY A 105 -10.84 -11.55 -3.53
C GLY A 105 -9.42 -11.45 -4.09
N GLU A 106 -8.77 -12.57 -4.43
CA GLU A 106 -7.43 -12.56 -5.03
C GLU A 106 -7.46 -12.37 -6.56
N GLY A 107 -8.60 -12.68 -7.20
CA GLY A 107 -8.75 -12.67 -8.66
C GLY A 107 -8.09 -13.88 -9.33
N ARG A 108 -7.35 -14.69 -8.58
CA ARG A 108 -6.60 -15.86 -9.03
C ARG A 108 -6.76 -17.00 -8.04
N ILE A 109 -6.58 -18.21 -8.50
CA ILE A 109 -6.58 -19.43 -7.69
C ILE A 109 -5.21 -20.08 -7.82
N THR A 110 -4.53 -20.30 -6.70
CA THR A 110 -3.25 -21.00 -6.66
C THR A 110 -3.50 -22.47 -6.34
N ILE A 111 -3.02 -23.34 -7.20
CA ILE A 111 -3.05 -24.78 -7.03
C ILE A 111 -1.67 -25.22 -6.54
N GLU A 112 -1.60 -25.59 -5.26
CA GLU A 112 -0.37 -26.08 -4.65
C GLU A 112 -0.03 -27.47 -5.19
N MET A 113 1.20 -27.64 -5.65
CA MET A 113 1.70 -28.92 -6.18
C MET A 113 2.80 -29.48 -5.28
N GLN A 114 2.62 -30.72 -4.80
CA GLN A 114 3.55 -31.33 -3.83
C GLN A 114 5.00 -31.48 -4.32
N PHE A 115 5.24 -31.54 -5.62
CA PHE A 115 6.58 -31.79 -6.20
C PHE A 115 6.96 -30.84 -7.35
N LEU A 116 6.09 -29.89 -7.68
CA LEU A 116 6.29 -28.91 -8.76
C LEU A 116 6.03 -27.50 -8.22
N ALA A 117 6.40 -26.50 -9.00
CA ALA A 117 6.03 -25.13 -8.68
C ALA A 117 4.51 -24.95 -8.71
N ASP A 118 3.97 -24.17 -7.77
CA ASP A 118 2.55 -23.87 -7.71
C ASP A 118 2.08 -23.20 -9.01
N VAL A 119 0.92 -23.62 -9.47
CA VAL A 119 0.28 -23.06 -10.67
C VAL A 119 -0.78 -22.07 -10.24
N THR A 120 -0.68 -20.85 -10.76
CA THR A 120 -1.68 -19.81 -10.52
C THR A 120 -2.50 -19.58 -11.78
N ILE A 121 -3.81 -19.78 -11.69
CA ILE A 121 -4.77 -19.58 -12.77
C ILE A 121 -5.70 -18.40 -12.44
N GLU A 122 -6.24 -17.77 -13.47
CA GLU A 122 -7.27 -16.75 -13.30
C GLU A 122 -8.55 -17.36 -12.74
N CYS A 123 -9.24 -16.65 -11.85
CA CYS A 123 -10.50 -17.12 -11.30
C CYS A 123 -11.60 -17.11 -12.37
N GLU A 124 -12.18 -18.27 -12.67
CA GLU A 124 -13.23 -18.42 -13.70
C GLU A 124 -14.53 -17.69 -13.34
N GLU A 125 -14.84 -17.50 -12.06
CA GLU A 125 -16.06 -16.79 -11.66
C GLU A 125 -15.99 -15.27 -11.82
N CYS A 126 -14.87 -14.66 -11.43
CA CYS A 126 -14.73 -13.20 -11.47
C CYS A 126 -13.81 -12.71 -12.59
N HIS A 127 -13.22 -13.59 -13.38
CA HIS A 127 -12.30 -13.24 -14.47
C HIS A 127 -11.25 -12.20 -14.04
N GLY A 128 -10.57 -12.48 -12.95
CA GLY A 128 -9.54 -11.61 -12.38
C GLY A 128 -10.04 -10.38 -11.62
N GLN A 129 -11.34 -10.06 -11.70
CA GLN A 129 -11.90 -8.80 -11.18
C GLN A 129 -12.12 -8.75 -9.67
N ARG A 130 -11.90 -9.83 -8.93
CA ARG A 130 -11.86 -9.90 -7.46
C ARG A 130 -13.19 -9.70 -6.73
N PHE A 131 -14.22 -9.12 -7.36
CA PHE A 131 -15.49 -8.73 -6.75
C PHE A 131 -16.68 -9.45 -7.39
N LYS A 132 -17.82 -9.44 -6.67
CA LYS A 132 -19.11 -9.86 -7.20
C LYS A 132 -19.63 -8.89 -8.24
N ARG A 133 -20.51 -9.35 -9.14
CA ARG A 133 -21.09 -8.54 -10.23
C ARG A 133 -21.80 -7.30 -9.74
N ASP A 134 -22.56 -7.38 -8.62
CA ASP A 134 -23.27 -6.25 -8.05
C ASP A 134 -22.33 -5.12 -7.64
N VAL A 135 -21.16 -5.45 -7.05
CA VAL A 135 -20.12 -4.49 -6.70
C VAL A 135 -19.50 -3.86 -7.95
N LEU A 136 -19.26 -4.68 -8.98
CA LEU A 136 -18.69 -4.24 -10.25
C LEU A 136 -19.67 -3.40 -11.09
N SER A 137 -20.99 -3.49 -10.85
CA SER A 137 -21.98 -2.67 -11.53
C SER A 137 -21.97 -1.20 -11.06
N VAL A 138 -21.38 -0.92 -9.90
CA VAL A 138 -21.25 0.46 -9.38
C VAL A 138 -20.11 1.16 -10.11
N LEU A 139 -20.43 2.29 -10.74
CA LEU A 139 -19.46 3.08 -11.49
C LEU A 139 -19.27 4.46 -10.86
N TYR A 140 -18.03 4.92 -10.80
CA TYR A 140 -17.63 6.29 -10.56
C TYR A 140 -16.91 6.83 -11.81
N ASN A 141 -17.43 7.87 -12.44
CA ASN A 141 -16.89 8.43 -13.70
C ASN A 141 -16.61 7.34 -14.76
N GLY A 142 -17.51 6.37 -14.90
CA GLY A 142 -17.42 5.29 -15.89
C GLY A 142 -16.48 4.14 -15.52
N LYS A 143 -15.85 4.14 -14.32
CA LYS A 143 -14.97 3.07 -13.86
C LYS A 143 -15.54 2.36 -12.63
N ASN A 144 -15.51 1.05 -12.64
CA ASN A 144 -15.81 0.25 -11.45
C ASN A 144 -14.59 0.16 -10.51
N ILE A 145 -14.77 -0.48 -9.34
CA ILE A 145 -13.71 -0.60 -8.33
C ILE A 145 -12.47 -1.35 -8.86
N ASN A 146 -12.65 -2.37 -9.73
CA ASN A 146 -11.53 -3.09 -10.30
C ASN A 146 -10.78 -2.24 -11.33
N ASP A 147 -11.50 -1.51 -12.17
CA ASP A 147 -10.88 -0.58 -13.14
C ASP A 147 -10.04 0.49 -12.43
N ILE A 148 -10.53 0.99 -11.27
CA ILE A 148 -9.79 1.95 -10.45
C ILE A 148 -8.51 1.31 -9.86
N LEU A 149 -8.58 0.07 -9.39
CA LEU A 149 -7.41 -0.65 -8.87
C LEU A 149 -6.38 -0.97 -9.96
N ASP A 150 -6.80 -1.03 -11.21
CA ASP A 150 -5.92 -1.27 -12.36
C ASP A 150 -5.25 0.02 -12.89
N LEU A 151 -5.70 1.20 -12.45
CA LEU A 151 -4.99 2.44 -12.75
C LEU A 151 -3.60 2.45 -12.11
N THR A 152 -2.64 3.03 -12.80
CA THR A 152 -1.37 3.44 -12.18
C THR A 152 -1.60 4.60 -11.21
N VAL A 153 -0.64 4.87 -10.36
CA VAL A 153 -0.71 6.01 -9.43
C VAL A 153 -0.88 7.33 -10.18
N ASP A 154 -0.14 7.53 -11.29
CA ASP A 154 -0.24 8.74 -12.10
C ASP A 154 -1.63 8.87 -12.73
N GLU A 155 -2.12 7.81 -13.39
CA GLU A 155 -3.47 7.78 -13.98
C GLU A 155 -4.57 8.00 -12.95
N ALA A 156 -4.40 7.47 -11.72
CA ALA A 156 -5.38 7.65 -10.65
C ALA A 156 -5.40 9.10 -10.14
N ILE A 157 -4.24 9.76 -10.01
CA ILE A 157 -4.16 11.17 -9.64
C ILE A 157 -4.88 12.04 -10.69
N ASP A 158 -4.65 11.78 -11.96
CA ASP A 158 -5.33 12.50 -13.04
C ASP A 158 -6.84 12.22 -13.05
N PHE A 159 -7.24 10.97 -12.90
CA PHE A 159 -8.63 10.54 -12.89
C PHE A 159 -9.44 11.19 -11.75
N PHE A 160 -8.93 11.18 -10.53
CA PHE A 160 -9.59 11.82 -9.39
C PHE A 160 -9.46 13.35 -9.45
N GLY A 161 -8.38 13.86 -10.02
CA GLY A 161 -8.14 15.30 -10.21
C GLY A 161 -9.17 15.98 -11.10
N ALA A 162 -9.73 15.27 -12.07
CA ALA A 162 -10.75 15.78 -12.97
C ALA A 162 -12.05 16.23 -12.26
N SER A 163 -12.38 15.64 -11.10
CA SER A 163 -13.64 15.91 -10.36
C SER A 163 -13.51 16.94 -9.25
N ASN A 164 -12.30 17.22 -8.74
CA ASN A 164 -11.98 18.26 -7.75
C ASN A 164 -12.82 18.27 -6.46
N GLY A 165 -13.48 17.18 -6.11
CA GLY A 165 -14.28 17.06 -4.88
C GLY A 165 -13.44 16.86 -3.61
N PRO A 166 -14.05 17.01 -2.40
CA PRO A 166 -13.30 16.80 -1.15
C PRO A 166 -12.85 15.34 -0.94
N ALA A 167 -13.60 14.36 -1.44
CA ALA A 167 -13.24 12.94 -1.35
C ALA A 167 -12.06 12.64 -2.27
N GLU A 168 -12.10 13.13 -3.50
CA GLU A 168 -11.06 12.97 -4.51
C GLU A 168 -9.75 13.62 -4.07
N ARG A 169 -9.80 14.80 -3.46
CA ARG A 169 -8.61 15.45 -2.89
C ARG A 169 -7.96 14.59 -1.82
N ARG A 170 -8.73 13.99 -0.91
CA ARG A 170 -8.17 13.08 0.09
C ARG A 170 -7.50 11.86 -0.53
N ILE A 171 -8.07 11.30 -1.61
CA ILE A 171 -7.45 10.19 -2.36
C ILE A 171 -6.12 10.64 -2.95
N ILE A 172 -6.11 11.79 -3.64
CA ILE A 172 -4.91 12.35 -4.26
C ILE A 172 -3.83 12.61 -3.23
N ASP A 173 -4.16 13.23 -2.08
CA ASP A 173 -3.21 13.53 -1.00
C ASP A 173 -2.53 12.25 -0.47
N ARG A 174 -3.23 11.11 -0.50
CA ARG A 174 -2.68 9.80 -0.13
C ARG A 174 -1.80 9.18 -1.22
N LEU A 175 -2.06 9.49 -2.50
CA LEU A 175 -1.33 8.93 -3.64
C LEU A 175 -0.09 9.76 -4.03
N LEU A 176 -0.13 11.08 -3.84
CA LEU A 176 0.98 11.99 -4.18
C LEU A 176 2.34 11.54 -3.63
N PRO A 177 2.47 11.05 -2.39
CA PRO A 177 3.76 10.58 -1.90
C PRO A 177 4.34 9.40 -2.71
N LEU A 178 3.50 8.53 -3.30
CA LEU A 178 3.98 7.47 -4.20
C LEU A 178 4.59 8.05 -5.48
N GLN A 179 3.93 9.04 -6.07
CA GLN A 179 4.45 9.74 -7.24
C GLN A 179 5.79 10.45 -6.91
N GLN A 180 5.87 11.13 -5.76
CA GLN A 180 7.07 11.84 -5.31
C GLN A 180 8.28 10.93 -5.11
N VAL A 181 8.07 9.67 -4.71
CA VAL A 181 9.17 8.70 -4.60
C VAL A 181 9.45 7.95 -5.91
N GLY A 182 8.85 8.40 -7.04
CA GLY A 182 9.06 7.83 -8.37
C GLY A 182 8.37 6.47 -8.58
N LEU A 183 7.19 6.27 -7.97
CA LEU A 183 6.35 5.09 -8.13
C LEU A 183 5.03 5.40 -8.84
N GLY A 184 5.00 6.45 -9.68
CA GLY A 184 3.82 6.83 -10.45
C GLY A 184 3.31 5.73 -11.40
N TYR A 185 4.19 4.86 -11.86
CA TYR A 185 3.91 3.79 -12.82
C TYR A 185 3.29 2.52 -12.23
N ILE A 186 3.32 2.31 -10.90
CA ILE A 186 2.76 1.09 -10.29
C ILE A 186 1.24 1.18 -10.22
N LYS A 187 0.56 0.03 -10.39
CA LYS A 187 -0.90 -0.02 -10.27
C LYS A 187 -1.33 0.06 -8.80
N LEU A 188 -2.46 0.73 -8.53
CA LEU A 188 -3.02 0.85 -7.18
C LEU A 188 -3.25 -0.51 -6.50
N GLY A 189 -3.80 -1.47 -7.24
CA GLY A 189 -4.09 -2.83 -6.77
C GLY A 189 -2.97 -3.84 -6.99
N GLN A 190 -1.77 -3.41 -7.37
CA GLN A 190 -0.63 -4.32 -7.58
C GLN A 190 -0.22 -5.00 -6.29
N SER A 191 -0.12 -6.34 -6.31
CA SER A 191 0.31 -7.10 -5.13
C SER A 191 1.73 -6.73 -4.71
N SER A 192 1.94 -6.56 -3.41
CA SER A 192 3.27 -6.28 -2.85
C SER A 192 4.29 -7.39 -3.12
N SER A 193 3.84 -8.62 -3.37
CA SER A 193 4.71 -9.74 -3.73
C SER A 193 5.32 -9.61 -5.13
N THR A 194 4.73 -8.78 -6.00
CA THR A 194 5.24 -8.50 -7.35
C THR A 194 6.15 -7.29 -7.42
N LEU A 195 6.24 -6.53 -6.33
CA LEU A 195 7.11 -5.38 -6.21
C LEU A 195 8.55 -5.82 -5.90
N SER A 196 9.51 -5.20 -6.55
CA SER A 196 10.92 -5.36 -6.18
C SER A 196 11.20 -4.86 -4.76
N GLY A 197 12.31 -5.30 -4.15
CA GLY A 197 12.69 -4.81 -2.82
C GLY A 197 12.84 -3.29 -2.75
N GLY A 198 13.35 -2.67 -3.81
CA GLY A 198 13.48 -1.21 -3.89
C GLY A 198 12.14 -0.49 -4.03
N GLU A 199 11.15 -1.07 -4.73
CA GLU A 199 9.79 -0.53 -4.80
C GLU A 199 9.09 -0.65 -3.46
N ASN A 200 9.15 -1.81 -2.79
CA ASN A 200 8.62 -1.98 -1.44
C ASN A 200 9.23 -0.96 -0.46
N GLN A 201 10.53 -0.71 -0.53
CA GLN A 201 11.20 0.29 0.28
C GLN A 201 10.66 1.71 0.00
N ARG A 202 10.47 2.08 -1.28
CA ARG A 202 9.91 3.38 -1.66
C ARG A 202 8.45 3.54 -1.26
N VAL A 203 7.62 2.49 -1.31
CA VAL A 203 6.25 2.53 -0.80
C VAL A 203 6.23 2.81 0.70
N LYS A 204 7.11 2.18 1.48
CA LYS A 204 7.27 2.49 2.91
C LYS A 204 7.72 3.92 3.14
N LEU A 205 8.68 4.41 2.35
CA LEU A 205 9.12 5.79 2.41
C LEU A 205 7.97 6.76 2.14
N ALA A 206 7.17 6.51 1.10
CA ALA A 206 5.98 7.31 0.77
C ALA A 206 5.00 7.40 1.94
N TYR A 207 4.79 6.32 2.69
CA TYR A 207 3.93 6.32 3.88
C TYR A 207 4.40 7.32 4.93
N TYR A 208 5.70 7.39 5.21
CA TYR A 208 6.27 8.35 6.18
C TYR A 208 6.32 9.78 5.65
N LEU A 209 6.34 9.99 4.34
CA LEU A 209 6.26 11.32 3.72
C LEU A 209 4.84 11.87 3.63
N ALA A 210 3.83 11.02 3.79
CA ALA A 210 2.44 11.46 3.73
C ALA A 210 2.09 12.43 4.88
N PRO A 211 1.38 13.56 4.61
CA PRO A 211 1.10 14.61 5.61
C PRO A 211 0.37 14.12 6.86
N VAL A 212 -0.29 12.97 6.77
CA VAL A 212 -1.10 12.38 7.87
C VAL A 212 -0.27 11.51 8.82
N SER A 213 0.97 11.14 8.47
CA SER A 213 1.81 10.26 9.29
C SER A 213 2.27 10.91 10.60
N TYR A 214 2.31 12.24 10.67
CA TYR A 214 2.75 12.97 11.86
C TYR A 214 1.75 12.95 13.03
N THR A 215 0.50 12.52 12.83
CA THR A 215 -0.51 12.53 13.89
C THR A 215 -0.61 11.20 14.67
N HIS A 216 0.07 10.15 14.24
CA HIS A 216 0.03 8.82 14.88
C HIS A 216 1.30 8.44 15.66
N LEU A 217 2.24 9.36 15.80
CA LEU A 217 3.50 9.15 16.54
C LEU A 217 3.51 9.89 17.90
N ARG A 218 2.35 9.90 18.59
CA ARG A 218 2.27 10.31 20.00
C ARG A 218 1.72 9.18 20.85
#